data_d97a1ac6f01b78d5c0d27ec65336b4ae
#
_entry.id   d97a1ac6f01b78d5c0d27ec65336b4ae
#
_cell.length_a   1.000
_cell.length_b   1.000
_cell.length_c   1.000
_cell.angle_alpha   90.00
_cell.angle_beta   90.00
_cell.angle_gamma   90.00
#
_symmetry.space_group_name_H-M   'P 1'
#
loop_
_entity.id
_entity.type
_entity.pdbx_description
1 polymer ?
#
loop_
_entity_poly.entity_id
_entity_poly.type
_entity_poly.pdbx_seq_one_letter_code
_entity_poly.pdbx_strand_id
1 'polypeptide(L)'
;MRPIESRITISAPRDEVYEFIADIANRVAWMDHFLKDFRLTRVNPHGVGAGAAFKVDSPLFPLRAEYQVIEAEAPRWLVERGRIGRWGRTRGFTEWELTEAYGSTEVTVTVWTEPGIRWDGFKESLGARPWLKRQINGSLRRLRKIFEEQPGRPLARAGVAGYEPLTAARYGSGV
;
A
#
# COMPACT_ATOMS: atom_id res chain seq x y z
N MET A 1 -5.61 3.70 -17.12
CA MET A 1 -4.32 4.46 -17.20
C MET A 1 -3.22 3.50 -17.61
N ARG A 2 -2.26 3.95 -18.46
CA ARG A 2 -1.08 3.13 -18.79
C ARG A 2 -0.28 2.82 -17.52
N PRO A 3 0.36 1.64 -17.41
CA PRO A 3 1.15 1.28 -16.25
C PRO A 3 2.20 2.32 -15.87
N ILE A 4 2.34 2.53 -14.56
CA ILE A 4 3.39 3.33 -13.93
C ILE A 4 4.27 2.36 -13.19
N GLU A 5 5.52 2.31 -13.56
CA GLU A 5 6.54 1.50 -12.90
C GLU A 5 7.49 2.42 -12.12
N SER A 6 7.86 1.97 -10.92
CA SER A 6 8.84 2.62 -10.05
C SER A 6 9.67 1.55 -9.34
N ARG A 7 10.95 1.82 -9.12
CA ARG A 7 11.89 0.89 -8.51
C ARG A 7 12.72 1.56 -7.43
N ILE A 8 13.14 0.76 -6.46
CA ILE A 8 14.11 1.17 -5.46
C ILE A 8 14.87 -0.05 -4.95
N THR A 9 16.16 0.15 -4.62
CA THR A 9 16.96 -0.85 -3.92
C THR A 9 16.97 -0.52 -2.43
N ILE A 10 16.77 -1.52 -1.59
CA ILE A 10 16.75 -1.45 -0.12
C ILE A 10 17.83 -2.38 0.42
N SER A 11 18.70 -1.89 1.29
CA SER A 11 19.78 -2.67 1.92
C SER A 11 19.24 -3.52 3.07
N ALA A 12 18.36 -4.49 2.72
CA ALA A 12 17.77 -5.44 3.65
C ALA A 12 17.44 -6.76 2.91
N PRO A 13 17.35 -7.91 3.63
CA PRO A 13 16.97 -9.18 3.07
C PRO A 13 15.58 -9.13 2.44
N ARG A 14 15.41 -9.88 1.33
CA ARG A 14 14.15 -9.89 0.57
C ARG A 14 12.96 -10.33 1.42
N ASP A 15 13.15 -11.33 2.25
CA ASP A 15 12.10 -11.87 3.11
C ASP A 15 11.57 -10.81 4.08
N GLU A 16 12.47 -10.05 4.71
CA GLU A 16 12.09 -8.97 5.63
C GLU A 16 11.33 -7.85 4.91
N VAL A 17 11.81 -7.44 3.73
CA VAL A 17 11.15 -6.39 2.93
C VAL A 17 9.79 -6.86 2.45
N TYR A 18 9.69 -8.13 2.00
CA TYR A 18 8.42 -8.71 1.57
C TYR A 18 7.40 -8.78 2.71
N GLU A 19 7.76 -9.35 3.86
CA GLU A 19 6.88 -9.47 5.02
C GLU A 19 6.36 -8.10 5.45
N PHE A 20 7.22 -7.08 5.41
CA PHE A 20 6.82 -5.72 5.74
C PHE A 20 5.81 -5.13 4.74
N ILE A 21 6.00 -5.36 3.43
CA ILE A 21 5.11 -4.89 2.37
C ILE A 21 3.80 -5.69 2.36
N ALA A 22 3.86 -7.00 2.57
CA ALA A 22 2.72 -7.91 2.54
C ALA A 22 1.77 -7.71 3.72
N ASP A 23 2.28 -7.22 4.85
CA ASP A 23 1.43 -6.72 5.95
C ASP A 23 0.90 -5.33 5.62
N ILE A 24 -0.30 -5.29 5.03
CA ILE A 24 -0.90 -4.02 4.55
C ILE A 24 -1.19 -3.02 5.66
N ALA A 25 -1.22 -3.44 6.94
CA ALA A 25 -1.34 -2.52 8.07
C ALA A 25 -0.15 -1.56 8.18
N ASN A 26 1.02 -1.95 7.67
CA ASN A 26 2.23 -1.12 7.68
C ASN A 26 2.19 0.01 6.64
N ARG A 27 1.22 0.01 5.71
CA ARG A 27 1.13 1.01 4.63
C ARG A 27 1.07 2.45 5.15
N VAL A 28 0.44 2.68 6.28
CA VAL A 28 0.36 4.02 6.89
C VAL A 28 1.72 4.56 7.32
N ALA A 29 2.71 3.72 7.60
CA ALA A 29 4.04 4.17 8.00
C ALA A 29 4.81 4.88 6.87
N TRP A 30 4.49 4.59 5.61
CA TRP A 30 5.26 5.07 4.47
C TRP A 30 4.43 5.62 3.29
N MET A 31 3.10 5.42 3.31
CA MET A 31 2.20 5.94 2.26
C MET A 31 1.20 7.00 2.78
N ASP A 32 1.25 7.38 4.04
CA ASP A 32 0.35 8.34 4.70
C ASP A 32 0.34 9.74 4.08
N HIS A 33 1.37 10.09 3.33
CA HIS A 33 1.49 11.40 2.69
C HIS A 33 0.47 11.63 1.59
N PHE A 34 -0.08 10.56 0.98
CA PHE A 34 -1.13 10.67 -0.04
C PHE A 34 -2.28 9.68 0.14
N LEU A 35 -2.13 8.62 0.97
CA LEU A 35 -3.23 7.75 1.38
C LEU A 35 -3.76 8.22 2.72
N LYS A 36 -4.97 8.75 2.73
CA LYS A 36 -5.65 9.28 3.92
C LYS A 36 -6.74 8.34 4.39
N ASP A 37 -7.10 8.42 5.65
CA ASP A 37 -8.17 7.62 6.28
C ASP A 37 -7.98 6.11 6.01
N PHE A 38 -6.73 5.67 6.01
CA PHE A 38 -6.39 4.27 5.73
C PHE A 38 -6.88 3.37 6.86
N ARG A 39 -7.68 2.37 6.51
CA ARG A 39 -8.23 1.40 7.46
C ARG A 39 -8.29 0.03 6.82
N LEU A 40 -8.07 -1.00 7.64
CA LEU A 40 -8.24 -2.38 7.19
C LEU A 40 -9.72 -2.70 7.01
N THR A 41 -10.05 -3.45 5.98
CA THR A 41 -11.40 -3.99 5.73
C THR A 41 -11.53 -5.44 6.22
N ARG A 42 -10.42 -6.05 6.65
CA ARG A 42 -10.32 -7.41 7.21
C ARG A 42 -9.44 -7.40 8.45
N VAL A 43 -9.73 -8.32 9.37
CA VAL A 43 -8.95 -8.47 10.62
C VAL A 43 -7.53 -8.95 10.33
N ASN A 44 -7.38 -9.89 9.40
CA ASN A 44 -6.05 -10.33 8.97
C ASN A 44 -5.49 -9.36 7.92
N PRO A 45 -4.40 -8.64 8.21
CA PRO A 45 -3.80 -7.69 7.29
C PRO A 45 -2.80 -8.32 6.32
N HIS A 46 -2.59 -9.63 6.37
CA HIS A 46 -1.53 -10.32 5.65
C HIS A 46 -2.09 -11.40 4.70
N GLY A 47 -1.44 -11.55 3.53
CA GLY A 47 -1.73 -12.60 2.56
C GLY A 47 -2.96 -12.34 1.70
N VAL A 48 -3.33 -13.34 0.91
CA VAL A 48 -4.49 -13.28 0.00
C VAL A 48 -5.77 -13.04 0.80
N GLY A 49 -6.56 -12.08 0.36
CA GLY A 49 -7.79 -11.67 1.04
C GLY A 49 -7.61 -10.48 2.00
N ALA A 50 -6.38 -10.13 2.40
CA ALA A 50 -6.13 -8.91 3.16
C ALA A 50 -6.59 -7.69 2.35
N GLY A 51 -7.25 -6.74 3.01
CA GLY A 51 -7.84 -5.61 2.31
C GLY A 51 -7.83 -4.32 3.13
N ALA A 52 -7.82 -3.19 2.42
CA ALA A 52 -7.86 -1.87 3.01
C ALA A 52 -8.71 -0.91 2.19
N ALA A 53 -9.33 0.05 2.89
CA ALA A 53 -10.01 1.18 2.29
C ALA A 53 -9.32 2.48 2.70
N PHE A 54 -9.21 3.41 1.78
CA PHE A 54 -8.53 4.69 1.98
C PHE A 54 -9.02 5.77 1.01
N LYS A 55 -8.57 7.00 1.23
CA LYS A 55 -8.72 8.11 0.30
C LYS A 55 -7.37 8.43 -0.33
N VAL A 56 -7.33 8.56 -1.65
CA VAL A 56 -6.18 9.09 -2.37
C VAL A 56 -6.33 10.61 -2.40
N ASP A 57 -5.38 11.32 -1.77
CA ASP A 57 -5.36 12.78 -1.70
C ASP A 57 -4.79 13.35 -3.01
N SER A 58 -5.65 13.32 -4.04
CA SER A 58 -5.33 13.79 -5.38
C SER A 58 -5.58 15.29 -5.51
N PRO A 59 -4.74 16.05 -6.27
CA PRO A 59 -4.89 17.49 -6.45
C PRO A 59 -6.21 17.93 -7.06
N LEU A 60 -6.84 17.06 -7.85
CA LEU A 60 -8.10 17.39 -8.52
C LEU A 60 -9.32 17.11 -7.62
N PHE A 61 -9.35 15.95 -6.99
CA PHE A 61 -10.37 15.59 -5.99
C PHE A 61 -9.94 14.32 -5.23
N PRO A 62 -10.31 14.20 -3.96
CA PRO A 62 -10.04 13.00 -3.18
C PRO A 62 -10.81 11.81 -3.76
N LEU A 63 -10.10 10.75 -4.08
CA LEU A 63 -10.67 9.51 -4.60
C LEU A 63 -10.74 8.46 -3.49
N ARG A 64 -11.92 7.89 -3.26
CA ARG A 64 -12.05 6.71 -2.40
C ARG A 64 -11.58 5.49 -3.16
N ALA A 65 -10.83 4.63 -2.49
CA ALA A 65 -10.37 3.37 -3.03
C ALA A 65 -10.49 2.28 -1.97
N GLU A 66 -10.75 1.07 -2.44
CA GLU A 66 -10.72 -0.15 -1.64
C GLU A 66 -9.91 -1.18 -2.42
N TYR A 67 -8.87 -1.72 -1.80
CA TYR A 67 -7.96 -2.69 -2.39
C TYR A 67 -7.92 -3.97 -1.58
N GLN A 68 -7.69 -5.07 -2.26
CA GLN A 68 -7.54 -6.40 -1.68
C GLN A 68 -6.39 -7.13 -2.37
N VAL A 69 -5.60 -7.84 -1.58
CA VAL A 69 -4.58 -8.77 -2.08
C VAL A 69 -5.28 -9.95 -2.74
N ILE A 70 -4.99 -10.18 -4.02
CA ILE A 70 -5.58 -11.26 -4.81
C ILE A 70 -4.60 -12.40 -5.12
N GLU A 71 -3.29 -12.09 -5.12
CA GLU A 71 -2.22 -13.05 -5.33
C GLU A 71 -1.05 -12.70 -4.41
N ALA A 72 -0.39 -13.73 -3.87
CA ALA A 72 0.79 -13.58 -3.03
C ALA A 72 1.68 -14.80 -3.19
N GLU A 73 2.92 -14.59 -3.59
CA GLU A 73 3.97 -15.59 -3.68
C GLU A 73 5.19 -15.09 -2.89
N ALA A 74 5.25 -15.46 -1.62
CA ALA A 74 6.35 -15.08 -0.74
C ALA A 74 7.66 -15.73 -1.17
N PRO A 75 8.76 -15.03 -1.09
CA PRO A 75 8.96 -13.60 -0.76
C PRO A 75 9.12 -12.72 -2.01
N ARG A 76 8.49 -13.01 -3.12
CA ARG A 76 8.80 -12.43 -4.43
C ARG A 76 7.72 -11.54 -5.02
N TRP A 77 6.46 -11.85 -4.76
CA TRP A 77 5.36 -11.34 -5.55
C TRP A 77 4.11 -11.06 -4.72
N LEU A 78 3.47 -9.92 -4.97
CA LEU A 78 2.19 -9.56 -4.37
C LEU A 78 1.37 -8.75 -5.38
N VAL A 79 0.12 -9.15 -5.60
CA VAL A 79 -0.81 -8.42 -6.47
C VAL A 79 -2.03 -7.98 -5.68
N GLU A 80 -2.35 -6.72 -5.81
CA GLU A 80 -3.53 -6.11 -5.22
C GLU A 80 -4.48 -5.63 -6.32
N ARG A 81 -5.75 -5.86 -6.13
CA ARG A 81 -6.81 -5.34 -6.98
C ARG A 81 -7.76 -4.49 -6.17
N GLY A 82 -8.15 -3.35 -6.72
CA GLY A 82 -9.05 -2.45 -6.05
C GLY A 82 -10.15 -1.87 -6.92
N ARG A 83 -11.05 -1.17 -6.26
CA ARG A 83 -12.09 -0.35 -6.86
C ARG A 83 -11.85 1.09 -6.46
N ILE A 84 -11.91 2.01 -7.43
CA ILE A 84 -11.59 3.42 -7.25
C ILE A 84 -12.78 4.27 -7.66
N GLY A 85 -12.96 5.39 -6.94
CA GLY A 85 -13.98 6.40 -7.19
C GLY A 85 -15.30 6.16 -6.47
N ARG A 86 -16.22 7.15 -6.57
CA ARG A 86 -17.48 7.18 -5.81
C ARG A 86 -18.35 5.93 -6.02
N TRP A 87 -18.29 5.35 -7.22
CA TRP A 87 -19.13 4.21 -7.60
C TRP A 87 -18.30 2.92 -7.78
N GLY A 88 -17.01 2.93 -7.47
CA GLY A 88 -16.13 1.77 -7.65
C GLY A 88 -16.03 1.27 -9.11
N ARG A 89 -16.23 2.14 -10.08
CA ARG A 89 -16.29 1.77 -11.51
C ARG A 89 -14.93 1.57 -12.15
N THR A 90 -13.90 2.26 -11.64
CA THR A 90 -12.54 2.09 -12.10
C THR A 90 -11.89 0.96 -11.31
N ARG A 91 -11.31 -0.01 -12.00
CA ARG A 91 -10.48 -1.03 -11.39
C ARG A 91 -9.06 -0.51 -11.28
N GLY A 92 -8.44 -0.69 -10.13
CA GLY A 92 -7.03 -0.40 -9.89
C GLY A 92 -6.27 -1.68 -9.60
N PHE A 93 -5.01 -1.71 -10.01
CA PHE A 93 -4.11 -2.82 -9.74
C PHE A 93 -2.78 -2.28 -9.25
N THR A 94 -2.20 -3.00 -8.30
CA THR A 94 -0.84 -2.76 -7.83
C THR A 94 -0.13 -4.10 -7.77
N GLU A 95 1.02 -4.14 -8.39
CA GLU A 95 1.89 -5.31 -8.42
C GLU A 95 3.22 -4.95 -7.78
N TRP A 96 3.66 -5.80 -6.88
CA TRP A 96 4.92 -5.70 -6.17
C TRP A 96 5.79 -6.90 -6.55
N GLU A 97 6.95 -6.62 -7.09
CA GLU A 97 7.96 -7.62 -7.40
C GLU A 97 9.23 -7.32 -6.59
N LEU A 98 9.75 -8.34 -5.92
CA LEU A 98 10.95 -8.24 -5.10
C LEU A 98 12.00 -9.20 -5.63
N THR A 99 13.13 -8.63 -6.06
CA THR A 99 14.27 -9.38 -6.58
C THR A 99 15.47 -9.19 -5.65
N GLU A 100 16.13 -10.28 -5.33
CA GLU A 100 17.36 -10.24 -4.54
C GLU A 100 18.54 -9.76 -5.39
N ALA A 101 19.31 -8.81 -4.85
CA ALA A 101 20.47 -8.23 -5.49
C ALA A 101 21.61 -8.04 -4.48
N TYR A 102 22.54 -8.98 -4.43
CA TYR A 102 23.79 -8.88 -3.61
C TYR A 102 23.57 -8.47 -2.14
N GLY A 103 22.65 -9.15 -1.44
CA GLY A 103 22.33 -8.88 -0.03
C GLY A 103 21.40 -7.67 0.17
N SER A 104 20.92 -7.07 -0.91
CA SER A 104 19.91 -6.04 -0.95
C SER A 104 18.68 -6.55 -1.70
N THR A 105 17.58 -5.83 -1.61
CA THR A 105 16.34 -6.14 -2.32
C THR A 105 15.98 -5.03 -3.29
N GLU A 106 15.83 -5.33 -4.57
CA GLU A 106 15.18 -4.45 -5.52
C GLU A 106 13.67 -4.65 -5.43
N VAL A 107 12.97 -3.60 -5.10
CA VAL A 107 11.50 -3.54 -5.08
C VAL A 107 11.02 -2.81 -6.31
N THR A 108 10.28 -3.48 -7.17
CA THR A 108 9.57 -2.90 -8.30
C THR A 108 8.09 -2.85 -7.98
N VAL A 109 7.47 -1.68 -8.17
CA VAL A 109 6.03 -1.52 -8.07
C VAL A 109 5.46 -1.04 -9.38
N THR A 110 4.44 -1.74 -9.87
CA THR A 110 3.68 -1.38 -11.07
C THR A 110 2.23 -1.10 -10.69
N VAL A 111 1.75 0.09 -11.05
CA VAL A 111 0.37 0.52 -10.80
C VAL A 111 -0.32 0.86 -12.10
N TRP A 112 -1.51 0.31 -12.32
CA TRP A 112 -2.35 0.67 -13.46
C TRP A 112 -3.81 0.71 -13.09
N THR A 113 -4.62 1.32 -13.95
CA THR A 113 -6.07 1.38 -13.81
C THR A 113 -6.76 0.98 -15.08
N GLU A 114 -7.90 0.33 -14.93
CA GLU A 114 -8.83 0.01 -16.02
C GLU A 114 -10.10 0.84 -15.80
N PRO A 115 -10.27 1.95 -16.54
CA PRO A 115 -11.44 2.79 -16.39
C PRO A 115 -12.70 2.07 -16.85
N GLY A 116 -13.76 2.13 -16.05
CA GLY A 116 -15.05 1.54 -16.40
C GLY A 116 -15.80 2.29 -17.51
N ILE A 117 -15.47 3.59 -17.74
CA ILE A 117 -16.07 4.46 -18.73
C ILE A 117 -14.99 5.29 -19.42
N ARG A 118 -15.15 5.59 -20.72
CA ARG A 118 -14.19 6.38 -21.53
C ARG A 118 -13.87 7.76 -20.93
N TRP A 119 -14.82 8.41 -20.27
CA TRP A 119 -14.65 9.71 -19.59
C TRP A 119 -13.70 9.65 -18.38
N ASP A 120 -13.67 8.55 -17.66
CA ASP A 120 -12.76 8.38 -16.52
C ASP A 120 -11.31 8.28 -17.02
N GLY A 121 -11.09 7.63 -18.18
CA GLY A 121 -9.79 7.56 -18.82
C GLY A 121 -9.25 8.93 -19.27
N PHE A 122 -10.11 9.85 -19.70
CA PHE A 122 -9.71 11.19 -20.09
C PHE A 122 -9.26 12.03 -18.87
N LYS A 123 -9.98 11.96 -17.76
CA LYS A 123 -9.59 12.61 -16.50
C LYS A 123 -8.27 12.07 -15.93
N GLU A 124 -8.04 10.77 -16.06
CA GLU A 124 -6.76 10.14 -15.66
C GLU A 124 -5.56 10.62 -16.48
N SER A 125 -5.77 11.02 -17.75
CA SER A 125 -4.69 11.50 -18.63
C SER A 125 -4.22 12.92 -18.32
N LEU A 126 -5.08 13.75 -17.66
CA LEU A 126 -4.82 15.15 -17.33
C LEU A 126 -3.97 15.31 -16.05
N GLY A 127 -2.70 14.90 -16.07
CA GLY A 127 -1.74 15.17 -15.00
C GLY A 127 -1.76 14.19 -13.81
N ALA A 128 -2.72 13.27 -13.74
CA ALA A 128 -2.79 12.29 -12.64
C ALA A 128 -1.58 11.33 -12.64
N ARG A 129 -1.12 10.92 -13.82
CA ARG A 129 -0.01 9.96 -13.97
C ARG A 129 1.33 10.47 -13.41
N PRO A 130 1.85 11.66 -13.76
CA PRO A 130 3.11 12.16 -13.21
C PRO A 130 3.00 12.45 -11.72
N TRP A 131 1.85 12.92 -11.25
CA TRP A 131 1.58 13.11 -9.83
C TRP A 131 1.67 11.77 -9.08
N LEU A 132 0.93 10.75 -9.53
CA LEU A 132 0.92 9.42 -8.89
C LEU A 132 2.32 8.79 -8.88
N LYS A 133 3.06 8.90 -10.00
CA LYS A 133 4.46 8.43 -10.06
C LYS A 133 5.34 9.12 -9.00
N ARG A 134 5.15 10.44 -8.80
CA ARG A 134 5.86 11.18 -7.75
C ARG A 134 5.51 10.66 -6.35
N GLN A 135 4.22 10.37 -6.08
CA GLN A 135 3.78 9.84 -4.78
C GLN A 135 4.37 8.44 -4.54
N ILE A 136 4.30 7.55 -5.53
CA ILE A 136 4.87 6.21 -5.43
C ILE A 136 6.38 6.27 -5.17
N ASN A 137 7.12 7.10 -5.90
CA ASN A 137 8.55 7.28 -5.67
C ASN A 137 8.85 7.87 -4.28
N GLY A 138 7.99 8.75 -3.78
CA GLY A 138 8.05 9.26 -2.41
C GLY A 138 7.85 8.15 -1.37
N SER A 139 6.87 7.29 -1.60
CA SER A 139 6.59 6.13 -0.76
C SER A 139 7.77 5.16 -0.72
N LEU A 140 8.32 4.81 -1.86
CA LEU A 140 9.47 3.89 -1.94
C LEU A 140 10.69 4.45 -1.18
N ARG A 141 10.96 5.76 -1.29
CA ARG A 141 12.04 6.40 -0.51
C ARG A 141 11.77 6.34 0.99
N ARG A 142 10.52 6.51 1.44
CA ARG A 142 10.15 6.37 2.86
C ARG A 142 10.28 4.92 3.31
N LEU A 143 9.86 3.96 2.48
CA LEU A 143 10.06 2.53 2.73
C LEU A 143 11.55 2.22 2.95
N ARG A 144 12.43 2.66 2.05
CA ARG A 144 13.87 2.48 2.20
C ARG A 144 14.40 3.05 3.52
N LYS A 145 13.98 4.26 3.89
CA LYS A 145 14.39 4.90 5.16
C LYS A 145 14.00 4.09 6.40
N ILE A 146 12.88 3.39 6.38
CA ILE A 146 12.46 2.53 7.49
C ILE A 146 13.50 1.44 7.73
N PHE A 147 14.01 0.82 6.68
CA PHE A 147 14.99 -0.25 6.79
C PHE A 147 16.41 0.24 7.05
N GLU A 148 16.83 1.34 6.41
CA GLU A 148 18.22 1.80 6.43
C GLU A 148 18.50 2.84 7.54
N GLU A 149 17.53 3.70 7.89
CA GLU A 149 17.77 4.83 8.82
C GLU A 149 17.06 4.65 10.17
N GLN A 150 16.07 3.76 10.28
CA GLN A 150 15.22 3.65 11.47
C GLN A 150 14.96 2.20 11.90
N PRO A 151 15.98 1.34 11.97
CA PRO A 151 15.78 -0.05 12.39
C PRO A 151 15.23 -0.09 13.82
N GLY A 152 14.18 -0.89 14.04
CA GLY A 152 13.58 -1.12 15.36
C GLY A 152 12.71 0.04 15.92
N ARG A 153 12.47 1.11 15.16
CA ARG A 153 11.57 2.18 15.60
C ARG A 153 10.10 1.71 15.52
N PRO A 154 9.28 1.98 16.55
CA PRO A 154 7.84 1.74 16.47
C PRO A 154 7.22 2.51 15.30
N LEU A 155 6.51 1.80 14.43
CA LEU A 155 5.86 2.37 13.25
C LEU A 155 4.34 2.44 13.45
N ALA A 156 3.72 3.42 12.81
CA ALA A 156 2.27 3.50 12.75
C ALA A 156 1.71 2.29 11.99
N ARG A 157 0.62 1.71 12.51
CA ARG A 157 -0.09 0.60 11.87
C ARG A 157 -1.57 0.94 11.73
N ALA A 158 -2.16 0.52 10.64
CA ALA A 158 -3.59 0.68 10.43
C ALA A 158 -4.38 -0.33 11.27
N GLY A 159 -5.54 0.11 11.78
CA GLY A 159 -6.52 -0.74 12.43
C GLY A 159 -7.74 -1.02 11.54
N VAL A 160 -8.61 -1.91 12.00
CA VAL A 160 -9.92 -2.14 11.41
C VAL A 160 -10.89 -1.09 11.93
N ALA A 161 -11.66 -0.44 11.03
CA ALA A 161 -12.64 0.56 11.44
C ALA A 161 -13.68 -0.04 12.39
N GLY A 162 -13.86 0.58 13.55
CA GLY A 162 -14.79 0.12 14.59
C GLY A 162 -14.27 -1.04 15.44
N TYR A 163 -13.08 -1.54 15.17
CA TYR A 163 -12.38 -2.51 16.00
C TYR A 163 -11.18 -1.79 16.62
N GLU A 164 -11.37 -1.23 17.81
CA GLU A 164 -10.21 -0.93 18.64
C GLU A 164 -9.63 -2.28 19.05
N PRO A 165 -8.34 -2.58 18.73
CA PRO A 165 -7.70 -3.73 19.32
C PRO A 165 -7.85 -3.54 20.82
N LEU A 166 -8.50 -4.48 21.49
CA LEU A 166 -8.57 -4.50 22.95
C LEU A 166 -7.13 -4.32 23.41
N THR A 167 -6.80 -3.13 23.88
CA THR A 167 -5.57 -2.91 24.62
C THR A 167 -5.55 -4.02 25.63
N ALA A 168 -4.51 -4.84 25.56
CA ALA A 168 -4.39 -6.09 26.29
C ALA A 168 -5.09 -5.97 27.62
N ALA A 169 -6.09 -6.80 27.86
CA ALA A 169 -6.91 -6.74 29.04
C ALA A 169 -5.97 -6.51 30.21
N ARG A 170 -6.16 -5.42 30.94
CA ARG A 170 -5.45 -5.20 32.20
C ARG A 170 -5.99 -6.26 33.15
N TYR A 171 -5.43 -7.47 33.06
CA TYR A 171 -5.64 -8.49 34.02
C TYR A 171 -4.98 -8.05 35.31
N GLY A 172 -5.80 -7.76 36.30
CA GLY A 172 -5.41 -7.80 37.69
C GLY A 172 -4.68 -6.57 38.21
N SER A 173 -5.44 -5.57 38.56
CA SER A 173 -5.25 -4.92 39.85
C SER A 173 -6.53 -5.16 40.63
N GLY A 174 -6.66 -6.38 41.11
CA GLY A 174 -7.55 -6.75 42.20
C GLY A 174 -6.71 -6.71 43.44
N VAL A 175 -6.99 -5.70 44.30
CA VAL A 175 -6.81 -5.61 45.75
C VAL A 175 -5.76 -6.50 46.38
#